data_74981172ee185e45f5b777f9d5953ce9
#
_entry.id   74981172ee185e45f5b777f9d5953ce9
#
_cell.length_a   1.000
_cell.length_b   1.000
_cell.length_c   1.000
_cell.angle_alpha   90.00
_cell.angle_beta   90.00
_cell.angle_gamma   90.00
#
_symmetry.space_group_name_H-M   'P 1'
#
loop_
_entity.id
_entity.type
_entity.pdbx_description
1 polymer ?
#
loop_
_entity_poly.entity_id
_entity_poly.type
_entity_poly.pdbx_seq_one_letter_code
_entity_poly.pdbx_strand_id
1 'polypeptide(L)'
;VAASIEIIDSEGLDAFSLPRLAKHIGVRAPSLYHHFSDKSEILAAVARQIAGAGNLPRRKPGPDWPEFFVTLSMNLRRSILKHRNAAPILLQYLPRDLLIGTYEDTARFLEESGVPAHLHVQILDGMERLTLGAVLTEAMRKPSTKSTIFPNVDPESQPLLSKALAANEMTSRQLFEEMIRSFLHGVVRNENIAIADAAPSDNVKVSAS
;
A
#
# COMPACT_ATOMS: atom_id res chain seq x y z
N VAL A 1 -3.62 4.42 21.06
CA VAL A 1 -3.42 4.39 19.59
C VAL A 1 -4.71 4.73 18.87
N ALA A 2 -5.87 4.09 19.17
CA ALA A 2 -7.13 4.38 18.49
C ALA A 2 -7.51 5.87 18.54
N ALA A 3 -7.51 6.46 19.74
CA ALA A 3 -7.78 7.90 19.92
C ALA A 3 -6.78 8.81 19.16
N SER A 4 -5.52 8.36 18.99
CA SER A 4 -4.54 9.09 18.18
C SER A 4 -4.92 9.08 16.70
N ILE A 5 -5.37 7.93 16.20
CA ILE A 5 -5.87 7.79 14.82
C ILE A 5 -7.11 8.66 14.60
N GLU A 6 -8.06 8.68 15.53
CA GLU A 6 -9.26 9.53 15.45
C GLU A 6 -8.92 11.03 15.35
N ILE A 7 -7.96 11.52 16.16
CA ILE A 7 -7.50 12.90 16.08
C ILE A 7 -6.85 13.18 14.73
N ILE A 8 -5.93 12.30 14.29
CA ILE A 8 -5.20 12.49 13.04
C ILE A 8 -6.16 12.45 11.85
N ASP A 9 -7.12 11.54 11.83
CA ASP A 9 -8.10 11.44 10.75
C ASP A 9 -9.02 12.65 10.66
N SER A 10 -9.42 13.21 11.82
CA SER A 10 -10.36 14.34 11.87
C SER A 10 -9.70 15.71 11.78
N GLU A 11 -8.52 15.90 12.36
CA GLU A 11 -7.88 17.20 12.52
C GLU A 11 -6.55 17.33 11.73
N GLY A 12 -6.04 16.21 11.19
CA GLY A 12 -4.74 16.13 10.51
C GLY A 12 -3.57 15.84 11.45
N LEU A 13 -2.44 15.40 10.86
CA LEU A 13 -1.24 15.03 11.60
C LEU A 13 -0.61 16.22 12.35
N ASP A 14 -0.67 17.41 11.79
CA ASP A 14 -0.10 18.62 12.39
C ASP A 14 -0.82 19.04 13.70
N ALA A 15 -2.10 18.75 13.80
CA ALA A 15 -2.89 19.00 15.01
C ALA A 15 -2.61 18.00 16.14
N PHE A 16 -1.97 16.87 15.84
CA PHE A 16 -1.70 15.83 16.81
C PHE A 16 -0.58 16.21 17.77
N SER A 17 -0.88 16.22 19.07
CA SER A 17 0.07 16.44 20.17
C SER A 17 -0.34 15.64 21.41
N LEU A 18 0.62 15.40 22.32
CA LEU A 18 0.32 14.72 23.59
C LEU A 18 -0.72 15.46 24.44
N PRO A 19 -0.68 16.80 24.59
CA PRO A 19 -1.74 17.53 25.28
C PRO A 19 -3.12 17.38 24.60
N ARG A 20 -3.14 17.38 23.24
CA ARG A 20 -4.39 17.18 22.48
C ARG A 20 -4.96 15.78 22.71
N LEU A 21 -4.09 14.76 22.70
CA LEU A 21 -4.47 13.37 22.99
C LEU A 21 -5.00 13.22 24.42
N ALA A 22 -4.28 13.78 25.42
CA ALA A 22 -4.70 13.73 26.83
C ALA A 22 -6.10 14.37 27.01
N LYS A 23 -6.35 15.52 26.41
CA LYS A 23 -7.65 16.19 26.41
C LYS A 23 -8.74 15.32 25.75
N HIS A 24 -8.42 14.66 24.65
CA HIS A 24 -9.36 13.82 23.91
C HIS A 24 -9.82 12.59 24.71
N ILE A 25 -8.89 11.94 25.42
CA ILE A 25 -9.21 10.74 26.22
C ILE A 25 -9.56 11.05 27.69
N GLY A 26 -9.61 12.33 28.07
CA GLY A 26 -10.04 12.78 29.40
C GLY A 26 -9.03 12.49 30.52
N VAL A 27 -7.73 12.43 30.21
CA VAL A 27 -6.67 12.25 31.21
C VAL A 27 -5.75 13.46 31.32
N ARG A 28 -4.95 13.53 32.39
CA ARG A 28 -3.89 14.54 32.51
C ARG A 28 -2.69 14.19 31.65
N ALA A 29 -2.08 15.15 30.99
CA ALA A 29 -0.92 14.93 30.12
C ALA A 29 0.24 14.14 30.78
N PRO A 30 0.60 14.33 32.07
CA PRO A 30 1.62 13.50 32.73
C PRO A 30 1.30 12.00 32.73
N SER A 31 0.03 11.59 32.74
CA SER A 31 -0.34 10.18 32.70
C SER A 31 0.05 9.49 31.39
N LEU A 32 0.11 10.24 30.28
CA LEU A 32 0.56 9.68 28.99
C LEU A 32 2.06 9.40 28.98
N TYR A 33 2.85 10.20 29.66
CA TYR A 33 4.30 10.03 29.76
C TYR A 33 4.73 8.79 30.57
N HIS A 34 3.82 8.19 31.34
CA HIS A 34 4.06 6.88 31.96
C HIS A 34 3.95 5.73 30.96
N HIS A 35 3.28 5.92 29.83
CA HIS A 35 3.04 4.88 28.83
C HIS A 35 3.83 5.09 27.53
N PHE A 36 4.21 6.32 27.24
CA PHE A 36 4.93 6.71 26.02
C PHE A 36 6.00 7.74 26.38
N SER A 37 7.22 7.47 25.96
CA SER A 37 8.37 8.35 26.21
C SER A 37 8.22 9.68 25.46
N ASP A 38 7.66 9.65 24.25
CA ASP A 38 7.47 10.83 23.40
C ASP A 38 6.37 10.63 22.34
N LYS A 39 6.18 11.67 21.52
CA LYS A 39 5.24 11.67 20.39
C LYS A 39 5.60 10.59 19.36
N SER A 40 6.89 10.35 19.14
CA SER A 40 7.38 9.42 18.10
C SER A 40 6.97 7.98 18.39
N GLU A 41 6.99 7.57 19.66
CA GLU A 41 6.56 6.24 20.09
C GLU A 41 5.08 6.00 19.80
N ILE A 42 4.23 7.00 20.03
CA ILE A 42 2.81 6.91 19.69
C ILE A 42 2.61 6.86 18.17
N LEU A 43 3.35 7.67 17.40
CA LEU A 43 3.27 7.66 15.93
C LEU A 43 3.76 6.32 15.36
N ALA A 44 4.81 5.73 15.93
CA ALA A 44 5.25 4.38 15.57
C ALA A 44 4.16 3.32 15.86
N ALA A 45 3.44 3.46 16.98
CA ALA A 45 2.31 2.57 17.28
C ALA A 45 1.12 2.78 16.34
N VAL A 46 0.87 4.01 15.89
CA VAL A 46 -0.13 4.33 14.84
C VAL A 46 0.29 3.69 13.51
N ALA A 47 1.56 3.84 13.11
CA ALA A 47 2.09 3.23 11.89
C ALA A 47 1.92 1.70 11.90
N ARG A 48 2.26 1.05 13.03
CA ARG A 48 2.05 -0.39 13.24
C ARG A 48 0.60 -0.82 13.07
N GLN A 49 -0.31 -0.08 13.67
CA GLN A 49 -1.74 -0.42 13.59
C GLN A 49 -2.26 -0.30 12.16
N ILE A 50 -1.85 0.73 11.42
CA ILE A 50 -2.26 0.93 10.02
C ILE A 50 -1.63 -0.14 9.13
N ALA A 51 -0.33 -0.40 9.25
CA ALA A 51 0.37 -1.43 8.48
C ALA A 51 -0.11 -2.85 8.81
N GLY A 52 -0.30 -3.16 10.09
CA GLY A 52 -0.73 -4.47 10.57
C GLY A 52 -2.19 -4.82 10.30
N ALA A 53 -3.03 -3.82 9.95
CA ALA A 53 -4.40 -4.08 9.53
C ALA A 53 -4.50 -4.76 8.14
N GLY A 54 -3.38 -4.80 7.38
CA GLY A 54 -3.25 -5.60 6.16
C GLY A 54 -2.98 -7.07 6.48
N ASN A 55 -4.01 -7.82 6.93
CA ASN A 55 -3.86 -9.25 7.22
C ASN A 55 -3.26 -10.01 6.03
N LEU A 56 -2.36 -10.96 6.34
CA LEU A 56 -1.83 -11.88 5.34
C LEU A 56 -2.96 -12.63 4.63
N PRO A 57 -2.95 -12.70 3.30
CA PRO A 57 -3.97 -13.41 2.55
C PRO A 57 -3.96 -14.91 2.90
N ARG A 58 -5.14 -15.49 3.03
CA ARG A 58 -5.29 -16.95 3.20
C ARG A 58 -5.27 -17.62 1.83
N ARG A 59 -4.07 -17.79 1.28
CA ARG A 59 -3.87 -18.40 -0.04
C ARG A 59 -2.88 -19.57 0.11
N LYS A 60 -3.10 -20.64 -0.62
CA LYS A 60 -2.15 -21.77 -0.64
C LYS A 60 -0.96 -21.41 -1.55
N PRO A 61 0.27 -21.86 -1.19
CA PRO A 61 1.42 -21.78 -2.09
C PRO A 61 1.15 -22.50 -3.41
N GLY A 62 1.75 -22.02 -4.49
CA GLY A 62 1.59 -22.61 -5.81
C GLY A 62 1.79 -21.60 -6.95
N PRO A 63 1.49 -21.99 -8.21
CA PRO A 63 1.77 -21.18 -9.41
C PRO A 63 1.08 -19.81 -9.45
N ASP A 64 0.00 -19.64 -8.69
CA ASP A 64 -0.73 -18.35 -8.59
C ASP A 64 -0.23 -17.48 -7.43
N TRP A 65 0.99 -17.73 -6.94
CA TRP A 65 1.62 -16.98 -5.86
C TRP A 65 1.65 -15.45 -6.05
N PRO A 66 1.73 -14.87 -7.27
CA PRO A 66 1.67 -13.42 -7.43
C PRO A 66 0.39 -12.81 -6.88
N GLU A 67 -0.74 -13.50 -6.98
CA GLU A 67 -2.03 -13.01 -6.48
C GLU A 67 -2.11 -12.93 -4.95
N PHE A 68 -1.23 -13.65 -4.23
CA PHE A 68 -1.05 -13.43 -2.79
C PHE A 68 -0.52 -12.02 -2.52
N PHE A 69 0.50 -11.59 -3.26
CA PHE A 69 1.09 -10.27 -3.11
C PHE A 69 0.17 -9.15 -3.61
N VAL A 70 -0.56 -9.36 -4.70
CA VAL A 70 -1.61 -8.44 -5.15
C VAL A 70 -2.63 -8.23 -4.03
N THR A 71 -3.14 -9.31 -3.44
CA THR A 71 -4.11 -9.24 -2.35
C THR A 71 -3.52 -8.56 -1.11
N LEU A 72 -2.29 -8.88 -0.73
CA LEU A 72 -1.59 -8.27 0.41
C LEU A 72 -1.45 -6.75 0.21
N SER A 73 -0.98 -6.32 -0.97
CA SER A 73 -0.84 -4.91 -1.32
C SER A 73 -2.18 -4.17 -1.33
N MET A 74 -3.24 -4.83 -1.83
CA MET A 74 -4.59 -4.29 -1.80
C MET A 74 -5.15 -4.15 -0.39
N ASN A 75 -4.84 -5.07 0.52
CA ASN A 75 -5.22 -4.96 1.92
C ASN A 75 -4.52 -3.76 2.59
N LEU A 76 -3.21 -3.61 2.37
CA LEU A 76 -2.45 -2.47 2.87
C LEU A 76 -2.95 -1.15 2.27
N ARG A 77 -3.20 -1.11 0.96
CA ARG A 77 -3.79 0.05 0.29
C ARG A 77 -5.12 0.45 0.92
N ARG A 78 -6.01 -0.50 1.19
CA ARG A 78 -7.31 -0.22 1.83
C ARG A 78 -7.12 0.37 3.23
N SER A 79 -6.19 -0.17 4.01
CA SER A 79 -5.89 0.33 5.36
C SER A 79 -5.36 1.76 5.32
N ILE A 80 -4.37 2.04 4.48
CA ILE A 80 -3.77 3.39 4.36
C ILE A 80 -4.80 4.41 3.86
N LEU A 81 -5.59 4.07 2.83
CA LEU A 81 -6.59 4.99 2.28
C LEU A 81 -7.77 5.25 3.22
N LYS A 82 -8.01 4.36 4.18
CA LYS A 82 -8.95 4.62 5.28
C LYS A 82 -8.44 5.71 6.22
N HIS A 83 -7.11 5.82 6.38
CA HIS A 83 -6.44 6.74 7.31
C HIS A 83 -5.49 7.68 6.55
N ARG A 84 -6.02 8.41 5.54
CA ARG A 84 -5.21 9.24 4.62
C ARG A 84 -4.33 10.26 5.32
N ASN A 85 -4.85 10.92 6.36
CA ASN A 85 -4.12 11.93 7.12
C ASN A 85 -2.96 11.34 7.94
N ALA A 86 -3.01 10.03 8.24
CA ALA A 86 -1.94 9.31 8.92
C ALA A 86 -0.92 8.68 7.94
N ALA A 87 -1.19 8.68 6.65
CA ALA A 87 -0.33 8.05 5.65
C ALA A 87 1.15 8.53 5.69
N PRO A 88 1.47 9.83 5.88
CA PRO A 88 2.85 10.29 5.98
C PRO A 88 3.64 9.66 7.14
N ILE A 89 2.96 9.20 8.19
CA ILE A 89 3.59 8.57 9.36
C ILE A 89 4.32 7.28 8.94
N LEU A 90 3.78 6.55 7.95
CA LEU A 90 4.38 5.30 7.47
C LEU A 90 5.76 5.50 6.84
N LEU A 91 6.05 6.67 6.26
CA LEU A 91 7.38 6.96 5.72
C LEU A 91 8.45 7.13 6.82
N GLN A 92 8.06 7.66 7.97
CA GLN A 92 8.99 7.99 9.06
C GLN A 92 9.09 6.89 10.11
N TYR A 93 7.99 6.17 10.33
CA TYR A 93 7.82 5.28 11.47
C TYR A 93 7.41 3.85 11.07
N LEU A 94 7.64 3.44 9.79
CA LEU A 94 7.39 2.06 9.41
C LEU A 94 8.36 1.15 10.18
N PRO A 95 7.89 0.37 11.15
CA PRO A 95 8.75 -0.40 12.02
C PRO A 95 9.13 -1.71 11.34
N ARG A 96 10.14 -1.68 10.46
CA ARG A 96 10.61 -2.88 9.74
C ARG A 96 11.02 -4.00 10.69
N ASP A 97 11.63 -3.68 11.81
CA ASP A 97 12.00 -4.63 12.87
C ASP A 97 10.79 -5.38 13.43
N LEU A 98 9.64 -4.74 13.52
CA LEU A 98 8.38 -5.35 14.00
C LEU A 98 7.63 -6.11 12.91
N LEU A 99 7.98 -5.89 11.65
CA LEU A 99 7.41 -6.61 10.50
C LEU A 99 8.24 -7.85 10.13
N ILE A 100 9.35 -8.14 10.82
CA ILE A 100 10.23 -9.30 10.53
C ILE A 100 9.43 -10.60 10.49
N GLY A 101 8.48 -10.81 11.42
CA GLY A 101 7.60 -11.98 11.38
C GLY A 101 6.77 -12.08 10.09
N THR A 102 6.26 -10.95 9.61
CA THR A 102 5.51 -10.88 8.34
C THR A 102 6.41 -11.18 7.15
N TYR A 103 7.65 -10.66 7.15
CA TYR A 103 8.61 -10.96 6.09
C TYR A 103 9.00 -12.44 6.08
N GLU A 104 9.20 -13.07 7.26
CA GLU A 104 9.47 -14.50 7.38
C GLU A 104 8.32 -15.33 6.83
N ASP A 105 7.08 -15.01 7.18
CA ASP A 105 5.90 -15.74 6.68
C ASP A 105 5.73 -15.57 5.15
N THR A 106 6.00 -14.39 4.61
CA THR A 106 5.95 -14.15 3.16
C THR A 106 7.10 -14.81 2.42
N ALA A 107 8.31 -14.85 2.98
CA ALA A 107 9.44 -15.58 2.43
C ALA A 107 9.18 -17.10 2.39
N ARG A 108 8.61 -17.64 3.47
CA ARG A 108 8.17 -19.06 3.51
C ARG A 108 7.13 -19.35 2.45
N PHE A 109 6.16 -18.48 2.26
CA PHE A 109 5.16 -18.62 1.20
C PHE A 109 5.79 -18.65 -0.20
N LEU A 110 6.81 -17.81 -0.46
CA LEU A 110 7.58 -17.83 -1.72
C LEU A 110 8.33 -19.16 -1.89
N GLU A 111 9.04 -19.62 -0.86
CA GLU A 111 9.77 -20.88 -0.89
C GLU A 111 8.85 -22.07 -1.19
N GLU A 112 7.73 -22.17 -0.48
CA GLU A 112 6.72 -23.21 -0.68
C GLU A 112 6.01 -23.09 -2.05
N SER A 113 6.06 -21.92 -2.68
CA SER A 113 5.55 -21.69 -4.05
C SER A 113 6.57 -22.02 -5.13
N GLY A 114 7.79 -22.46 -4.76
CA GLY A 114 8.86 -22.81 -5.68
C GLY A 114 9.62 -21.59 -6.24
N VAL A 115 9.52 -20.43 -5.59
CA VAL A 115 10.28 -19.25 -5.98
C VAL A 115 11.69 -19.34 -5.40
N PRO A 116 12.76 -19.24 -6.22
CA PRO A 116 14.13 -19.33 -5.74
C PRO A 116 14.48 -18.29 -4.69
N ALA A 117 15.17 -18.72 -3.62
CA ALA A 117 15.50 -17.88 -2.47
C ALA A 117 16.26 -16.59 -2.84
N HIS A 118 17.10 -16.61 -3.89
CA HIS A 118 17.85 -15.42 -4.34
C HIS A 118 16.94 -14.28 -4.85
N LEU A 119 15.68 -14.55 -5.20
CA LEU A 119 14.69 -13.57 -5.62
C LEU A 119 13.86 -13.03 -4.46
N HIS A 120 13.84 -13.67 -3.30
CA HIS A 120 12.95 -13.30 -2.20
C HIS A 120 13.15 -11.86 -1.74
N VAL A 121 14.42 -11.43 -1.54
CA VAL A 121 14.71 -10.05 -1.12
C VAL A 121 14.25 -9.04 -2.16
N GLN A 122 14.49 -9.31 -3.46
CA GLN A 122 14.05 -8.44 -4.53
C GLN A 122 12.51 -8.32 -4.57
N ILE A 123 11.80 -9.43 -4.38
CA ILE A 123 10.33 -9.44 -4.35
C ILE A 123 9.83 -8.68 -3.12
N LEU A 124 10.32 -9.01 -1.93
CA LEU A 124 9.80 -8.44 -0.68
C LEU A 124 10.08 -6.93 -0.58
N ASP A 125 11.32 -6.49 -0.81
CA ASP A 125 11.69 -5.07 -0.79
C ASP A 125 11.04 -4.29 -1.94
N GLY A 126 11.00 -4.88 -3.14
CA GLY A 126 10.33 -4.27 -4.29
C GLY A 126 8.82 -4.09 -4.07
N MET A 127 8.15 -5.09 -3.51
CA MET A 127 6.73 -5.02 -3.17
C MET A 127 6.43 -3.95 -2.11
N GLU A 128 7.27 -3.84 -1.08
CA GLU A 128 7.14 -2.78 -0.08
C GLU A 128 7.24 -1.39 -0.73
N ARG A 129 8.31 -1.16 -1.51
CA ARG A 129 8.56 0.14 -2.16
C ARG A 129 7.45 0.52 -3.14
N LEU A 130 7.03 -0.41 -3.99
CA LEU A 130 5.95 -0.17 -4.96
C LEU A 130 4.63 0.11 -4.26
N THR A 131 4.27 -0.70 -3.26
CA THR A 131 3.01 -0.55 -2.53
C THR A 131 2.98 0.77 -1.77
N LEU A 132 4.00 1.07 -0.96
CA LEU A 132 4.05 2.31 -0.19
C LEU A 132 4.11 3.52 -1.10
N GLY A 133 4.99 3.53 -2.11
CA GLY A 133 5.12 4.66 -3.04
C GLY A 133 3.81 4.99 -3.75
N ALA A 134 3.14 3.99 -4.30
CA ALA A 134 1.86 4.18 -5.00
C ALA A 134 0.76 4.63 -4.05
N VAL A 135 0.61 3.94 -2.91
CA VAL A 135 -0.51 4.20 -2.00
C VAL A 135 -0.35 5.53 -1.24
N LEU A 136 0.86 5.89 -0.82
CA LEU A 136 1.12 7.17 -0.18
C LEU A 136 0.88 8.32 -1.16
N THR A 137 1.34 8.19 -2.41
CA THR A 137 1.05 9.16 -3.47
C THR A 137 -0.46 9.33 -3.68
N GLU A 138 -1.22 8.22 -3.67
CA GLU A 138 -2.68 8.26 -3.78
C GLU A 138 -3.35 8.88 -2.55
N ALA A 139 -2.86 8.57 -1.34
CA ALA A 139 -3.40 9.11 -0.09
C ALA A 139 -3.22 10.62 0.04
N MET A 140 -2.09 11.15 -0.45
CA MET A 140 -1.76 12.58 -0.40
C MET A 140 -2.51 13.42 -1.44
N ARG A 141 -3.12 12.79 -2.47
CA ARG A 141 -3.97 13.52 -3.42
C ARG A 141 -5.30 13.90 -2.77
N LYS A 142 -5.79 15.10 -3.07
CA LYS A 142 -7.14 15.48 -2.66
C LYS A 142 -8.15 14.52 -3.29
N PRO A 143 -9.13 14.02 -2.52
CA PRO A 143 -10.22 13.23 -3.08
C PRO A 143 -10.89 14.04 -4.21
N SER A 144 -10.93 13.49 -5.42
CA SER A 144 -11.59 14.08 -6.57
C SER A 144 -12.65 13.11 -7.08
N THR A 145 -13.80 13.65 -7.45
CA THR A 145 -14.87 12.87 -8.10
C THR A 145 -14.48 12.39 -9.50
N LYS A 146 -13.47 13.04 -10.11
CA LYS A 146 -12.83 12.57 -11.34
C LYS A 146 -11.48 12.00 -10.97
N SER A 147 -11.33 10.69 -11.08
CA SER A 147 -10.06 9.97 -10.90
C SER A 147 -9.12 10.29 -12.06
N THR A 148 -8.56 11.50 -12.07
CA THR A 148 -7.52 11.87 -13.04
C THR A 148 -6.17 11.52 -12.47
N ILE A 149 -5.49 10.54 -13.07
CA ILE A 149 -4.14 10.10 -12.72
C ILE A 149 -3.17 11.27 -12.86
N PHE A 150 -3.34 12.06 -13.91
CA PHE A 150 -2.63 13.31 -14.17
C PHE A 150 -3.64 14.45 -14.24
N PRO A 151 -3.78 15.27 -13.18
CA PRO A 151 -4.69 16.42 -13.19
C PRO A 151 -4.16 17.54 -14.11
N ASN A 152 -5.06 18.34 -14.66
CA ASN A 152 -4.76 19.55 -15.41
C ASN A 152 -3.95 19.32 -16.71
N VAL A 153 -4.16 18.18 -17.38
CA VAL A 153 -3.60 17.96 -18.71
C VAL A 153 -4.37 18.79 -19.73
N ASP A 154 -3.66 19.66 -20.44
CA ASP A 154 -4.19 20.46 -21.54
C ASP A 154 -3.92 19.74 -22.86
N PRO A 155 -4.96 19.35 -23.64
CA PRO A 155 -4.80 18.64 -24.91
C PRO A 155 -3.98 19.39 -25.96
N GLU A 156 -3.99 20.73 -25.93
CA GLU A 156 -3.22 21.53 -26.90
C GLU A 156 -1.72 21.52 -26.56
N SER A 157 -1.39 21.66 -25.28
CA SER A 157 0.01 21.69 -24.81
C SER A 157 0.61 20.29 -24.60
N GLN A 158 -0.22 19.27 -24.26
CA GLN A 158 0.20 17.91 -23.97
C GLN A 158 -0.62 16.87 -24.78
N PRO A 159 -0.58 16.89 -26.11
CA PRO A 159 -1.43 16.05 -26.96
C PRO A 159 -1.17 14.54 -26.78
N LEU A 160 0.09 14.13 -26.57
CA LEU A 160 0.42 12.71 -26.37
C LEU A 160 -0.06 12.18 -25.02
N LEU A 161 0.10 12.96 -23.95
CA LEU A 161 -0.39 12.57 -22.62
C LEU A 161 -1.92 12.55 -22.61
N SER A 162 -2.57 13.53 -23.25
CA SER A 162 -4.03 13.56 -23.41
C SER A 162 -4.54 12.32 -24.14
N LYS A 163 -3.88 11.93 -25.25
CA LYS A 163 -4.18 10.71 -26.00
C LYS A 163 -4.01 9.45 -25.13
N ALA A 164 -2.92 9.38 -24.37
CA ALA A 164 -2.67 8.23 -23.48
C ALA A 164 -3.72 8.12 -22.37
N LEU A 165 -4.15 9.25 -21.78
CA LEU A 165 -5.23 9.27 -20.79
C LEU A 165 -6.58 8.86 -21.37
N ALA A 166 -6.89 9.30 -22.60
CA ALA A 166 -8.12 8.91 -23.28
C ALA A 166 -8.14 7.42 -23.65
N ALA A 167 -6.99 6.83 -23.93
CA ALA A 167 -6.85 5.39 -24.19
C ALA A 167 -6.78 4.52 -22.93
N ASN A 168 -6.65 5.11 -21.76
CA ASN A 168 -6.60 4.35 -20.50
C ASN A 168 -8.00 4.03 -20.00
N GLU A 169 -8.39 2.77 -20.03
CA GLU A 169 -9.66 2.26 -19.52
C GLU A 169 -9.59 1.80 -18.07
N MET A 170 -8.38 1.73 -17.48
CA MET A 170 -8.19 1.22 -16.14
C MET A 170 -8.46 2.28 -15.07
N THR A 171 -9.14 1.88 -14.02
CA THR A 171 -9.26 2.65 -12.79
C THR A 171 -7.92 2.71 -12.04
N SER A 172 -7.73 3.66 -11.13
CA SER A 172 -6.53 3.74 -10.27
C SER A 172 -6.27 2.43 -9.50
N ARG A 173 -7.34 1.73 -9.11
CA ARG A 173 -7.24 0.42 -8.48
C ARG A 173 -6.68 -0.63 -9.43
N GLN A 174 -7.22 -0.75 -10.62
CA GLN A 174 -6.77 -1.70 -11.63
C GLN A 174 -5.33 -1.43 -12.05
N LEU A 175 -4.97 -0.16 -12.25
CA LEU A 175 -3.57 0.22 -12.54
C LEU A 175 -2.62 -0.20 -11.41
N PHE A 176 -3.04 -0.05 -10.15
CA PHE A 176 -2.23 -0.50 -9.02
C PHE A 176 -2.07 -2.03 -9.01
N GLU A 177 -3.15 -2.78 -9.21
CA GLU A 177 -3.11 -4.25 -9.29
C GLU A 177 -2.20 -4.72 -10.43
N GLU A 178 -2.33 -4.14 -11.63
CA GLU A 178 -1.51 -4.49 -12.79
C GLU A 178 -0.04 -4.09 -12.63
N MET A 179 0.25 -2.99 -11.95
CA MET A 179 1.62 -2.61 -11.64
C MET A 179 2.31 -3.66 -10.75
N ILE A 180 1.60 -4.17 -9.75
CA ILE A 180 2.10 -5.23 -8.87
C ILE A 180 2.34 -6.53 -9.66
N ARG A 181 1.37 -6.97 -10.47
CA ARG A 181 1.52 -8.17 -11.31
C ARG A 181 2.70 -8.03 -12.26
N SER A 182 2.79 -6.92 -12.98
CA SER A 182 3.88 -6.64 -13.92
C SER A 182 5.25 -6.70 -13.26
N PHE A 183 5.39 -6.17 -12.05
CA PHE A 183 6.63 -6.27 -11.28
C PHE A 183 6.98 -7.72 -10.97
N LEU A 184 6.05 -8.48 -10.40
CA LEU A 184 6.28 -9.87 -10.00
C LEU A 184 6.60 -10.77 -11.20
N HIS A 185 5.87 -10.63 -12.31
CA HIS A 185 6.16 -11.33 -13.56
C HIS A 185 7.52 -10.93 -14.15
N GLY A 186 7.88 -9.65 -14.05
CA GLY A 186 9.19 -9.15 -14.50
C GLY A 186 10.35 -9.78 -13.74
N VAL A 187 10.23 -9.91 -12.41
CA VAL A 187 11.28 -10.50 -11.56
C VAL A 187 11.55 -11.95 -11.94
N VAL A 188 10.53 -12.73 -12.27
CA VAL A 188 10.65 -14.18 -12.52
C VAL A 188 10.79 -14.57 -13.99
N ARG A 189 10.64 -13.62 -14.91
CA ARG A 189 10.61 -13.88 -16.35
C ARG A 189 11.85 -14.64 -16.88
N ASN A 190 13.01 -14.37 -16.32
CA ASN A 190 14.28 -14.97 -16.75
C ASN A 190 14.59 -16.29 -16.01
N GLU A 191 13.80 -16.66 -15.01
CA GLU A 191 14.07 -17.81 -14.13
C GLU A 191 13.24 -19.05 -14.47
N ASN A 192 12.43 -19.01 -15.54
CA ASN A 192 11.51 -20.09 -15.93
C ASN A 192 10.60 -20.59 -14.79
N ILE A 193 10.24 -19.68 -13.88
CA ILE A 193 9.35 -20.00 -12.76
C ILE A 193 7.93 -20.10 -13.29
N ALA A 194 7.22 -21.16 -12.92
CA ALA A 194 5.83 -21.33 -13.27
C ALA A 194 4.97 -20.26 -12.58
N ILE A 195 4.38 -19.37 -13.38
CA ILE A 195 3.33 -18.45 -12.95
C ILE A 195 2.10 -18.84 -13.74
N ALA A 196 0.96 -18.99 -13.07
CA ALA A 196 -0.31 -19.15 -13.76
C ALA A 196 -0.54 -17.91 -14.63
N ASP A 197 -0.82 -18.11 -15.91
CA ASP A 197 -1.21 -17.02 -16.78
C ASP A 197 -2.37 -16.27 -16.10
N ALA A 198 -2.23 -14.98 -15.96
CA ALA A 198 -3.35 -14.15 -15.51
C ALA A 198 -4.50 -14.42 -16.47
N ALA A 199 -5.62 -14.92 -15.96
CA ALA A 199 -6.78 -15.09 -16.78
C ALA A 199 -7.00 -13.77 -17.56
N PRO A 200 -7.12 -13.80 -18.90
CA PRO A 200 -7.32 -12.58 -19.66
C PRO A 200 -8.49 -11.86 -19.04
N SER A 201 -8.30 -10.60 -18.67
CA SER A 201 -9.40 -9.76 -18.23
C SER A 201 -10.45 -9.81 -19.35
N ASP A 202 -11.58 -10.50 -19.11
CA ASP A 202 -12.72 -10.58 -20.03
C ASP A 202 -13.25 -9.16 -20.26
N ASN A 203 -12.60 -8.38 -21.12
CA ASN A 203 -13.13 -7.16 -21.71
C ASN A 203 -12.14 -6.51 -22.69
N VAL A 204 -11.74 -7.23 -23.73
CA VAL A 204 -11.36 -6.57 -24.99
C VAL A 204 -12.19 -7.24 -26.08
N LYS A 205 -13.44 -6.85 -26.22
CA LYS A 205 -14.12 -7.01 -27.50
C LYS A 205 -13.49 -6.05 -28.48
N VAL A 206 -12.51 -6.52 -29.22
CA VAL A 206 -12.11 -5.90 -30.49
C VAL A 206 -13.27 -6.13 -31.44
N SER A 207 -14.13 -5.14 -31.61
CA SER A 207 -15.03 -5.10 -32.74
C SER A 207 -14.21 -4.78 -33.98
N ALA A 208 -13.84 -5.82 -34.73
CA ALA A 208 -13.47 -5.67 -36.13
C ALA A 208 -14.74 -5.33 -36.93
N SER A 209 -14.79 -4.17 -37.54
CA SER A 209 -15.51 -3.85 -38.78
C SER A 209 -15.01 -2.53 -39.30
#